data_f89d5fb13505f50bdf8e75a3d8ba8934
#
_entry.id   f89d5fb13505f50bdf8e75a3d8ba8934
#
_cell.length_a   1.000
_cell.length_b   1.000
_cell.length_c   1.000
_cell.angle_alpha   90.00
_cell.angle_beta   90.00
_cell.angle_gamma   90.00
#
_symmetry.space_group_name_H-M   'P 1'
#
loop_
_entity.id
_entity.type
_entity.pdbx_description
1 polymer ?
#
loop_
_entity_poly.entity_id
_entity_poly.type
_entity_poly.pdbx_seq_one_letter_code
_entity_poly.pdbx_strand_id
1 'polypeptide(L)'
;ITHPGGSFVSGSPAKTFPVLPGFVETFGLEPVAGEMFNEAMVPHDGTAGKVILTRSAVAALGWASPEEAVGRQIEFTYDANEGSDGLCDVVGVVNDFQIESMRQPLEPLVLLLWTDIYGGFMYIKVQPQNFDETMAYIEQVWQEYIPHIPYDYTFLDDVFKRMYNVEYLLSRITLILSLVAILIACLGVLGLTAYMTARRTKEVAIRKVLGAPTPSLVRLLSSEMLVLVALANVIAWPVVYL
;
A
#
# COMPACT_ATOMS: atom_id res chain seq x y z
N ILE A 1 -12.70 2.67 5.40
CA ILE A 1 -13.52 1.44 5.31
C ILE A 1 -12.87 0.46 6.27
N THR A 2 -13.38 0.41 7.49
CA THR A 2 -13.02 -0.61 8.46
C THR A 2 -13.75 -1.88 8.05
N HIS A 3 -13.01 -2.91 7.65
CA HIS A 3 -13.58 -4.24 7.48
C HIS A 3 -14.04 -4.74 8.85
N PRO A 4 -15.32 -5.10 9.02
CA PRO A 4 -15.77 -5.74 10.24
C PRO A 4 -15.16 -7.16 10.30
N GLY A 5 -14.43 -7.44 11.35
CA GLY A 5 -14.01 -8.77 11.70
C GLY A 5 -12.59 -9.17 11.26
N GLY A 6 -11.60 -8.62 11.93
CA GLY A 6 -10.29 -9.26 12.01
C GLY A 6 -10.38 -10.48 12.91
N SER A 7 -10.90 -11.59 12.38
CA SER A 7 -10.84 -12.88 13.07
C SER A 7 -9.44 -13.44 12.88
N PHE A 8 -8.81 -13.86 13.95
CA PHE A 8 -7.47 -14.45 13.90
C PHE A 8 -7.61 -15.97 13.92
N VAL A 9 -6.87 -16.67 13.08
CA VAL A 9 -6.63 -18.09 13.26
C VAL A 9 -5.94 -18.28 14.59
N SER A 10 -6.46 -19.11 15.47
CA SER A 10 -5.94 -19.28 16.83
C SER A 10 -4.42 -19.56 16.79
N GLY A 11 -3.64 -18.66 17.41
CA GLY A 11 -2.18 -18.79 17.49
C GLY A 11 -1.36 -18.38 16.25
N SER A 12 -1.98 -17.87 15.17
CA SER A 12 -1.29 -17.40 13.96
C SER A 12 -1.55 -15.91 13.70
N PRO A 13 -0.57 -15.16 13.15
CA PRO A 13 -0.77 -13.77 12.71
C PRO A 13 -1.56 -13.65 11.40
N ALA A 14 -2.20 -14.71 10.91
CA ALA A 14 -2.92 -14.70 9.65
C ALA A 14 -4.26 -13.97 9.76
N LYS A 15 -4.51 -13.05 8.83
CA LYS A 15 -5.81 -12.38 8.68
C LYS A 15 -6.81 -13.29 7.98
N THR A 16 -8.07 -13.19 8.36
CA THR A 16 -9.15 -13.94 7.73
C THR A 16 -10.00 -13.02 6.86
N PHE A 17 -10.36 -13.49 5.70
CA PHE A 17 -11.20 -12.78 4.75
C PHE A 17 -12.35 -13.67 4.30
N PRO A 18 -13.59 -13.39 4.73
CA PRO A 18 -14.75 -14.19 4.33
C PRO A 18 -15.08 -13.94 2.86
N VAL A 19 -15.28 -15.00 2.10
CA VAL A 19 -15.55 -14.96 0.67
C VAL A 19 -16.62 -15.98 0.29
N LEU A 20 -17.25 -15.75 -0.85
CA LEU A 20 -18.14 -16.69 -1.53
C LEU A 20 -17.43 -17.38 -2.71
N PRO A 21 -17.97 -18.48 -3.24
CA PRO A 21 -17.48 -19.09 -4.48
C PRO A 21 -17.41 -18.07 -5.61
N GLY A 22 -16.41 -18.22 -6.50
CA GLY A 22 -16.18 -17.27 -7.60
C GLY A 22 -15.24 -16.10 -7.25
N PHE A 23 -14.89 -15.89 -5.98
CA PHE A 23 -13.96 -14.81 -5.60
C PHE A 23 -12.58 -15.01 -6.24
N VAL A 24 -12.04 -16.23 -6.15
CA VAL A 24 -10.70 -16.56 -6.66
C VAL A 24 -10.61 -16.35 -8.16
N GLU A 25 -11.63 -16.77 -8.90
CA GLU A 25 -11.74 -16.66 -10.35
C GLU A 25 -11.94 -15.20 -10.78
N THR A 26 -12.78 -14.46 -10.06
CA THR A 26 -13.07 -13.03 -10.37
C THR A 26 -11.81 -12.18 -10.26
N PHE A 27 -10.99 -12.43 -9.24
CA PHE A 27 -9.72 -11.73 -9.03
C PHE A 27 -8.55 -12.34 -9.81
N GLY A 28 -8.77 -13.50 -10.48
CA GLY A 28 -7.74 -14.18 -11.27
C GLY A 28 -6.59 -14.70 -10.41
N LEU A 29 -6.91 -15.13 -9.20
CA LEU A 29 -5.91 -15.73 -8.31
C LEU A 29 -5.54 -17.12 -8.82
N GLU A 30 -4.24 -17.40 -8.91
CA GLU A 30 -3.76 -18.69 -9.41
C GLU A 30 -3.72 -19.73 -8.30
N PRO A 31 -4.38 -20.88 -8.50
CA PRO A 31 -4.27 -22.01 -7.57
C PRO A 31 -2.85 -22.58 -7.60
N VAL A 32 -2.32 -22.88 -6.43
CA VAL A 32 -1.00 -23.49 -6.24
C VAL A 32 -1.12 -24.96 -5.91
N ALA A 33 -2.10 -25.30 -5.05
CA ALA A 33 -2.39 -26.67 -4.64
C ALA A 33 -3.87 -26.80 -4.24
N GLY A 34 -4.42 -28.00 -4.36
CA GLY A 34 -5.78 -28.31 -3.96
C GLY A 34 -6.86 -27.80 -4.91
N GLU A 35 -8.03 -27.57 -4.39
CA GLU A 35 -9.24 -27.16 -5.12
C GLU A 35 -9.66 -25.73 -4.72
N MET A 36 -10.36 -25.04 -5.63
CA MET A 36 -10.97 -23.75 -5.34
C MET A 36 -12.40 -23.95 -4.82
N PHE A 37 -12.94 -22.91 -4.17
CA PHE A 37 -14.31 -22.98 -3.69
C PHE A 37 -15.30 -23.16 -4.83
N ASN A 38 -16.26 -24.06 -4.60
CA ASN A 38 -17.38 -24.27 -5.50
C ASN A 38 -18.70 -24.26 -4.70
N GLU A 39 -19.82 -24.18 -5.40
CA GLU A 39 -21.14 -24.09 -4.78
C GLU A 39 -21.49 -25.30 -3.91
N ALA A 40 -20.96 -26.49 -4.23
CA ALA A 40 -21.18 -27.70 -3.44
C ALA A 40 -20.44 -27.67 -2.08
N MET A 41 -19.47 -26.79 -1.92
CA MET A 41 -18.71 -26.60 -0.69
C MET A 41 -19.37 -25.61 0.27
N VAL A 42 -20.38 -24.88 -0.19
CA VAL A 42 -21.07 -23.85 0.61
C VAL A 42 -21.82 -24.53 1.76
N PRO A 43 -21.52 -24.19 3.03
CA PRO A 43 -22.21 -24.77 4.17
C PRO A 43 -23.65 -24.27 4.21
N HIS A 44 -24.59 -25.18 4.45
CA HIS A 44 -26.03 -24.88 4.51
C HIS A 44 -26.49 -24.51 5.92
N ASP A 45 -25.63 -24.69 6.91
CA ASP A 45 -25.92 -24.50 8.34
C ASP A 45 -25.25 -23.24 8.94
N GLY A 46 -24.66 -22.38 8.10
CA GLY A 46 -23.96 -21.17 8.55
C GLY A 46 -22.64 -21.44 9.27
N THR A 47 -22.14 -22.68 9.27
CA THR A 47 -20.85 -22.99 9.86
C THR A 47 -19.71 -22.73 8.88
N ALA A 48 -18.57 -22.22 9.38
CA ALA A 48 -17.37 -22.11 8.57
C ALA A 48 -16.73 -23.50 8.45
N GLY A 49 -16.75 -24.07 7.24
CA GLY A 49 -16.25 -25.43 7.07
C GLY A 49 -14.98 -25.55 6.22
N LYS A 50 -14.70 -24.57 5.37
CA LYS A 50 -13.62 -24.68 4.37
C LYS A 50 -12.84 -23.39 4.21
N VAL A 51 -11.53 -23.54 3.99
CA VAL A 51 -10.62 -22.41 3.83
C VAL A 51 -9.66 -22.63 2.65
N ILE A 52 -9.26 -21.53 2.03
CA ILE A 52 -8.15 -21.46 1.11
C ILE A 52 -7.08 -20.55 1.74
N LEU A 53 -5.84 -20.99 1.71
CA LEU A 53 -4.70 -20.27 2.30
C LEU A 53 -3.88 -19.58 1.23
N THR A 54 -3.23 -18.49 1.60
CA THR A 54 -2.12 -17.96 0.81
C THR A 54 -0.82 -18.71 1.12
N ARG A 55 0.18 -18.63 0.26
CA ARG A 55 1.50 -19.25 0.51
C ARG A 55 2.13 -18.75 1.80
N SER A 56 2.02 -17.45 2.06
CA SER A 56 2.49 -16.84 3.29
C SER A 56 1.78 -17.38 4.54
N ALA A 57 0.48 -17.68 4.42
CA ALA A 57 -0.27 -18.30 5.50
C ALA A 57 0.17 -19.75 5.77
N VAL A 58 0.47 -20.54 4.75
CA VAL A 58 1.04 -21.89 4.87
C VAL A 58 2.38 -21.82 5.65
N ALA A 59 3.25 -20.89 5.29
CA ALA A 59 4.53 -20.71 5.97
C ALA A 59 4.35 -20.22 7.42
N ALA A 60 3.40 -19.30 7.69
CA ALA A 60 3.10 -18.80 9.01
C ALA A 60 2.53 -19.87 9.95
N LEU A 61 1.80 -20.85 9.39
CA LEU A 61 1.28 -22.02 10.11
C LEU A 61 2.36 -23.10 10.33
N GLY A 62 3.58 -22.90 9.81
CA GLY A 62 4.71 -23.82 10.01
C GLY A 62 4.69 -25.03 9.10
N TRP A 63 3.93 -25.04 8.01
CA TRP A 63 3.90 -26.13 7.03
C TRP A 63 4.96 -25.93 5.94
N ALA A 64 5.58 -27.04 5.52
CA ALA A 64 6.73 -27.00 4.64
C ALA A 64 6.37 -26.72 3.16
N SER A 65 5.16 -27.11 2.72
CA SER A 65 4.72 -26.90 1.34
C SER A 65 3.21 -26.66 1.24
N PRO A 66 2.74 -26.06 0.13
CA PRO A 66 1.32 -25.89 -0.16
C PRO A 66 0.56 -27.22 -0.21
N GLU A 67 1.17 -28.27 -0.76
CA GLU A 67 0.56 -29.60 -0.89
C GLU A 67 0.35 -30.26 0.48
N GLU A 68 1.25 -29.98 1.43
CA GLU A 68 1.13 -30.47 2.80
C GLU A 68 -0.04 -29.83 3.53
N ALA A 69 -0.40 -28.59 3.18
CA ALA A 69 -1.48 -27.86 3.81
C ALA A 69 -2.86 -28.38 3.41
N VAL A 70 -3.01 -28.85 2.17
CA VAL A 70 -4.29 -29.34 1.65
C VAL A 70 -4.76 -30.59 2.42
N GLY A 71 -6.02 -30.59 2.86
CA GLY A 71 -6.62 -31.65 3.68
C GLY A 71 -6.29 -31.56 5.17
N ARG A 72 -5.49 -30.60 5.62
CA ARG A 72 -5.32 -30.33 7.05
C ARG A 72 -6.46 -29.49 7.59
N GLN A 73 -6.59 -29.48 8.89
CA GLN A 73 -7.57 -28.66 9.61
C GLN A 73 -6.89 -27.53 10.34
N ILE A 74 -7.53 -26.38 10.33
CA ILE A 74 -7.15 -25.22 11.15
C ILE A 74 -8.30 -24.86 12.09
N GLU A 75 -7.94 -24.46 13.29
CA GLU A 75 -8.89 -23.96 14.26
C GLU A 75 -9.13 -22.48 14.00
N PHE A 76 -10.39 -22.12 13.91
CA PHE A 76 -10.83 -20.75 13.63
C PHE A 76 -11.72 -20.26 14.77
N THR A 77 -11.33 -19.12 15.36
CA THR A 77 -12.12 -18.46 16.41
C THR A 77 -12.74 -17.20 15.81
N TYR A 78 -14.06 -17.17 15.70
CA TYR A 78 -14.79 -16.05 15.12
C TYR A 78 -14.86 -14.85 16.08
N ASP A 79 -15.13 -15.10 17.35
CA ASP A 79 -15.15 -14.08 18.41
C ASP A 79 -14.45 -14.62 19.67
N ALA A 80 -13.45 -13.89 20.12
CA ALA A 80 -12.72 -14.21 21.35
C ALA A 80 -13.61 -14.25 22.61
N ASN A 81 -14.82 -13.65 22.54
CA ASN A 81 -15.75 -13.57 23.65
C ASN A 81 -16.88 -14.61 23.60
N GLU A 82 -17.21 -15.18 22.42
CA GLU A 82 -18.34 -16.09 22.25
C GLU A 82 -17.93 -17.56 22.01
N GLY A 83 -16.63 -17.85 21.85
CA GLY A 83 -16.13 -19.22 21.88
C GLY A 83 -16.67 -20.12 20.75
N SER A 84 -17.03 -19.57 19.61
CA SER A 84 -17.39 -20.37 18.43
C SER A 84 -16.13 -20.85 17.71
N ASP A 85 -15.44 -21.79 18.32
CA ASP A 85 -14.27 -22.44 17.72
C ASP A 85 -14.77 -23.46 16.69
N GLY A 86 -14.47 -23.19 15.42
CA GLY A 86 -14.77 -24.10 14.30
C GLY A 86 -13.49 -24.69 13.73
N LEU A 87 -13.52 -25.98 13.43
CA LEU A 87 -12.49 -26.62 12.62
C LEU A 87 -12.82 -26.40 11.14
N CYS A 88 -11.86 -25.84 10.41
CA CYS A 88 -11.99 -25.60 8.98
C CYS A 88 -11.01 -26.47 8.21
N ASP A 89 -11.51 -27.15 7.17
CA ASP A 89 -10.67 -27.94 6.28
C ASP A 89 -9.99 -27.06 5.24
N VAL A 90 -8.68 -27.18 5.11
CA VAL A 90 -7.91 -26.51 4.05
C VAL A 90 -8.15 -27.24 2.74
N VAL A 91 -8.89 -26.61 1.82
CA VAL A 91 -9.22 -27.20 0.52
C VAL A 91 -8.24 -26.81 -0.58
N GLY A 92 -7.58 -25.67 -0.44
CA GLY A 92 -6.66 -25.19 -1.45
C GLY A 92 -5.67 -24.14 -0.93
N VAL A 93 -4.68 -23.86 -1.77
CA VAL A 93 -3.68 -22.83 -1.57
C VAL A 93 -3.56 -21.98 -2.82
N VAL A 94 -3.52 -20.66 -2.67
CA VAL A 94 -3.33 -19.69 -3.76
C VAL A 94 -2.02 -18.92 -3.59
N ASN A 95 -1.57 -18.27 -4.66
CA ASN A 95 -0.46 -17.33 -4.55
C ASN A 95 -0.84 -16.16 -3.63
N ASP A 96 0.19 -15.55 -3.04
CA ASP A 96 -0.01 -14.35 -2.23
C ASP A 96 -0.56 -13.21 -3.08
N PHE A 97 -1.52 -12.51 -2.56
CA PHE A 97 -2.09 -11.31 -3.16
C PHE A 97 -2.36 -10.26 -2.08
N GLN A 98 -2.49 -9.03 -2.49
CA GLN A 98 -2.62 -7.90 -1.58
C GLN A 98 -4.03 -7.33 -1.63
N ILE A 99 -4.70 -7.30 -0.47
CA ILE A 99 -6.02 -6.68 -0.31
C ILE A 99 -5.89 -5.22 0.14
N GLU A 100 -4.82 -4.92 0.86
CA GLU A 100 -4.52 -3.61 1.41
C GLU A 100 -3.43 -2.87 0.61
N SER A 101 -3.01 -1.71 1.09
CA SER A 101 -1.96 -0.90 0.45
C SER A 101 -0.66 -1.69 0.25
N MET A 102 -0.05 -1.58 -0.92
CA MET A 102 1.26 -2.19 -1.25
C MET A 102 2.43 -1.77 -0.33
N ARG A 103 2.20 -0.87 0.61
CA ARG A 103 3.21 -0.44 1.60
C ARG A 103 3.28 -1.35 2.81
N GLN A 104 2.26 -2.13 3.06
CA GLN A 104 2.30 -3.10 4.12
C GLN A 104 2.97 -4.37 3.62
N PRO A 105 3.76 -5.06 4.44
CA PRO A 105 4.28 -6.38 4.10
C PRO A 105 3.11 -7.29 3.73
N LEU A 106 3.35 -8.22 2.80
CA LEU A 106 2.38 -9.27 2.51
C LEU A 106 2.04 -10.01 3.81
N GLU A 107 0.79 -9.83 4.25
CA GLU A 107 0.32 -10.51 5.46
C GLU A 107 -0.25 -11.87 5.09
N PRO A 108 -0.02 -12.90 5.93
CA PRO A 108 -0.65 -14.19 5.77
C PRO A 108 -2.18 -14.05 5.75
N LEU A 109 -2.83 -14.60 4.72
CA LEU A 109 -4.27 -14.46 4.52
C LEU A 109 -4.93 -15.84 4.42
N VAL A 110 -6.07 -15.94 5.08
CA VAL A 110 -6.97 -17.11 5.05
C VAL A 110 -8.27 -16.68 4.42
N LEU A 111 -8.60 -17.20 3.26
CA LEU A 111 -9.92 -17.06 2.64
C LEU A 111 -10.86 -18.05 3.30
N LEU A 112 -11.92 -17.58 3.91
CA LEU A 112 -12.90 -18.38 4.61
C LEU A 112 -14.18 -18.44 3.79
N LEU A 113 -14.64 -19.65 3.46
CA LEU A 113 -15.94 -19.84 2.83
C LEU A 113 -17.05 -19.64 3.87
N TRP A 114 -17.73 -18.50 3.78
CA TRP A 114 -18.76 -18.10 4.75
C TRP A 114 -19.98 -17.54 4.05
N THR A 115 -21.17 -18.00 4.43
CA THR A 115 -22.44 -17.59 3.83
C THR A 115 -23.18 -16.50 4.59
N ASP A 116 -23.01 -16.42 5.92
CA ASP A 116 -23.66 -15.41 6.76
C ASP A 116 -22.89 -14.09 6.76
N ILE A 117 -22.68 -13.52 5.56
CA ILE A 117 -22.05 -12.22 5.41
C ILE A 117 -23.11 -11.14 5.60
N TYR A 118 -23.20 -10.60 6.80
CA TYR A 118 -24.02 -9.43 7.10
C TYR A 118 -23.32 -8.16 6.56
N GLY A 119 -23.62 -7.81 5.33
CA GLY A 119 -23.00 -6.70 4.63
C GLY A 119 -21.69 -7.09 3.92
N GLY A 120 -21.46 -6.51 2.76
CA GLY A 120 -20.28 -6.81 1.98
C GLY A 120 -20.30 -6.09 0.64
N PHE A 121 -19.31 -6.39 -0.17
CA PHE A 121 -19.21 -5.89 -1.54
C PHE A 121 -19.40 -7.05 -2.50
N MET A 122 -20.23 -6.83 -3.52
CA MET A 122 -20.29 -7.72 -4.67
C MET A 122 -19.26 -7.24 -5.71
N TYR A 123 -18.31 -8.10 -6.05
CA TYR A 123 -17.32 -7.81 -7.07
C TYR A 123 -17.78 -8.38 -8.41
N ILE A 124 -17.92 -7.53 -9.41
CA ILE A 124 -18.32 -7.90 -10.75
C ILE A 124 -17.21 -7.54 -11.73
N LYS A 125 -16.71 -8.53 -12.45
CA LYS A 125 -15.72 -8.33 -13.51
C LYS A 125 -16.46 -8.09 -14.83
N VAL A 126 -16.36 -6.86 -15.33
CA VAL A 126 -16.98 -6.47 -16.61
C VAL A 126 -15.94 -6.34 -17.71
N GLN A 127 -16.34 -6.65 -18.92
CA GLN A 127 -15.52 -6.40 -20.11
C GLN A 127 -15.70 -4.94 -20.55
N PRO A 128 -14.64 -4.31 -21.11
CA PRO A 128 -14.74 -2.92 -21.55
C PRO A 128 -15.67 -2.70 -22.74
N GLN A 129 -15.98 -3.75 -23.50
CA GLN A 129 -16.92 -3.72 -24.62
C GLN A 129 -18.34 -3.63 -24.06
N ASN A 130 -19.14 -2.70 -24.62
CA ASN A 130 -20.55 -2.46 -24.22
C ASN A 130 -20.71 -2.13 -22.72
N PHE A 131 -19.75 -1.37 -22.18
CA PHE A 131 -19.71 -1.06 -20.75
C PHE A 131 -21.03 -0.42 -20.25
N ASP A 132 -21.52 0.62 -20.93
CA ASP A 132 -22.73 1.34 -20.52
C ASP A 132 -23.98 0.45 -20.53
N GLU A 133 -24.10 -0.43 -21.53
CA GLU A 133 -25.20 -1.38 -21.64
C GLU A 133 -25.14 -2.41 -20.50
N THR A 134 -23.93 -2.90 -20.20
CA THR A 134 -23.71 -3.85 -19.10
C THR A 134 -24.06 -3.22 -17.75
N MET A 135 -23.65 -1.97 -17.51
CA MET A 135 -23.96 -1.27 -16.27
C MET A 135 -25.47 -1.01 -16.10
N ALA A 136 -26.13 -0.63 -17.17
CA ALA A 136 -27.59 -0.44 -17.15
C ALA A 136 -28.32 -1.78 -16.85
N TYR A 137 -27.86 -2.89 -17.41
CA TYR A 137 -28.41 -4.21 -17.13
C TYR A 137 -28.19 -4.62 -15.66
N ILE A 138 -26.97 -4.39 -15.11
CA ILE A 138 -26.68 -4.69 -13.70
C ILE A 138 -27.61 -3.87 -12.78
N GLU A 139 -27.80 -2.57 -13.07
CA GLU A 139 -28.70 -1.71 -12.31
C GLU A 139 -30.15 -2.23 -12.35
N GLN A 140 -30.62 -2.63 -13.53
CA GLN A 140 -31.97 -3.21 -13.68
C GLN A 140 -32.13 -4.48 -12.83
N VAL A 141 -31.18 -5.42 -12.93
CA VAL A 141 -31.20 -6.65 -12.12
C VAL A 141 -31.13 -6.33 -10.63
N TRP A 142 -30.31 -5.37 -10.22
CA TRP A 142 -30.23 -4.95 -8.82
C TRP A 142 -31.56 -4.45 -8.30
N GLN A 143 -32.23 -3.58 -9.06
CA GLN A 143 -33.55 -3.04 -8.68
C GLN A 143 -34.64 -4.10 -8.65
N GLU A 144 -34.55 -5.13 -9.48
CA GLU A 144 -35.50 -6.25 -9.50
C GLU A 144 -35.36 -7.14 -8.27
N TYR A 145 -34.13 -7.48 -7.86
CA TYR A 145 -33.87 -8.44 -6.79
C TYR A 145 -33.67 -7.78 -5.40
N ILE A 146 -33.16 -6.55 -5.37
CA ILE A 146 -32.80 -5.86 -4.12
C ILE A 146 -33.32 -4.42 -4.11
N PRO A 147 -34.63 -4.19 -4.27
CA PRO A 147 -35.21 -2.85 -4.43
C PRO A 147 -35.06 -1.94 -3.20
N HIS A 148 -34.74 -2.50 -2.02
CA HIS A 148 -34.65 -1.74 -0.77
C HIS A 148 -33.23 -1.19 -0.52
N ILE A 149 -32.24 -1.62 -1.30
CA ILE A 149 -30.86 -1.14 -1.17
C ILE A 149 -30.54 -0.30 -2.40
N PRO A 150 -30.15 0.96 -2.22
CA PRO A 150 -29.73 1.80 -3.35
C PRO A 150 -28.61 1.15 -4.16
N TYR A 151 -28.73 1.19 -5.48
CA TYR A 151 -27.65 0.77 -6.35
C TYR A 151 -26.52 1.81 -6.28
N ASP A 152 -25.41 1.42 -5.73
CA ASP A 152 -24.18 2.22 -5.68
C ASP A 152 -23.00 1.34 -6.08
N TYR A 153 -22.15 1.84 -6.95
CA TYR A 153 -20.99 1.12 -7.40
C TYR A 153 -19.73 1.99 -7.40
N THR A 154 -18.61 1.37 -7.20
CA THR A 154 -17.31 2.04 -7.23
C THR A 154 -16.33 1.15 -7.99
N PHE A 155 -15.55 1.77 -8.88
CA PHE A 155 -14.49 1.03 -9.54
C PHE A 155 -13.36 0.71 -8.57
N LEU A 156 -12.87 -0.52 -8.63
CA LEU A 156 -11.76 -0.97 -7.79
C LEU A 156 -10.52 -0.10 -7.98
N ASP A 157 -10.24 0.33 -9.22
CA ASP A 157 -9.15 1.26 -9.54
C ASP A 157 -9.28 2.61 -8.81
N ASP A 158 -10.50 3.10 -8.64
CA ASP A 158 -10.74 4.36 -7.93
C ASP A 158 -10.59 4.20 -6.42
N VAL A 159 -10.90 3.03 -5.87
CA VAL A 159 -10.59 2.70 -4.48
C VAL A 159 -9.08 2.74 -4.27
N PHE A 160 -8.31 2.08 -5.12
CA PHE A 160 -6.85 2.14 -5.06
C PHE A 160 -6.32 3.56 -5.24
N LYS A 161 -6.81 4.34 -6.22
CA LYS A 161 -6.40 5.73 -6.40
C LYS A 161 -6.67 6.58 -5.15
N ARG A 162 -7.82 6.41 -4.49
CA ARG A 162 -8.15 7.13 -3.25
C ARG A 162 -7.19 6.78 -2.10
N MET A 163 -6.77 5.53 -1.99
CA MET A 163 -5.79 5.11 -0.99
C MET A 163 -4.45 5.83 -1.17
N TYR A 164 -4.06 6.16 -2.41
CA TYR A 164 -2.80 6.83 -2.72
C TYR A 164 -2.90 8.36 -2.83
N ASN A 165 -4.11 8.94 -2.86
CA ASN A 165 -4.29 10.39 -3.02
C ASN A 165 -3.63 11.21 -1.91
N VAL A 166 -3.67 10.76 -0.67
CA VAL A 166 -3.00 11.43 0.46
C VAL A 166 -1.49 11.48 0.24
N GLU A 167 -0.92 10.47 -0.33
CA GLU A 167 0.52 10.35 -0.61
C GLU A 167 0.96 11.25 -1.76
N TYR A 168 0.16 11.35 -2.82
CA TYR A 168 0.39 12.30 -3.90
C TYR A 168 0.34 13.74 -3.38
N LEU A 169 -0.60 14.04 -2.49
CA LEU A 169 -0.71 15.36 -1.87
C LEU A 169 0.52 15.66 -1.00
N LEU A 170 0.94 14.73 -0.14
CA LEU A 170 2.14 14.86 0.69
C LEU A 170 3.40 15.03 -0.15
N SER A 171 3.55 14.25 -1.22
CA SER A 171 4.67 14.38 -2.16
C SER A 171 4.72 15.76 -2.82
N ARG A 172 3.58 16.30 -3.27
CA ARG A 172 3.49 17.65 -3.84
C ARG A 172 3.84 18.73 -2.83
N ILE A 173 3.32 18.63 -1.61
CA ILE A 173 3.62 19.59 -0.53
C ILE A 173 5.11 19.56 -0.22
N THR A 174 5.70 18.38 -0.07
CA THR A 174 7.13 18.20 0.19
C THR A 174 7.98 18.80 -0.92
N LEU A 175 7.61 18.62 -2.17
CA LEU A 175 8.32 19.19 -3.32
C LEU A 175 8.29 20.73 -3.30
N ILE A 176 7.13 21.33 -3.03
CA ILE A 176 6.99 22.79 -2.93
C ILE A 176 7.82 23.32 -1.77
N LEU A 177 7.74 22.71 -0.59
CA LEU A 177 8.52 23.11 0.58
C LEU A 177 10.02 23.00 0.33
N SER A 178 10.47 21.95 -0.36
CA SER A 178 11.87 21.77 -0.75
C SER A 178 12.34 22.86 -1.69
N LEU A 179 11.51 23.24 -2.67
CA LEU A 179 11.84 24.34 -3.59
C LEU A 179 11.98 25.69 -2.86
N VAL A 180 11.06 25.97 -1.95
CA VAL A 180 11.12 27.18 -1.10
C VAL A 180 12.37 27.16 -0.22
N ALA A 181 12.70 26.02 0.40
CA ALA A 181 13.90 25.90 1.22
C ALA A 181 15.18 26.13 0.42
N ILE A 182 15.26 25.60 -0.82
CA ILE A 182 16.39 25.83 -1.72
C ILE A 182 16.49 27.31 -2.08
N LEU A 183 15.38 27.97 -2.40
CA LEU A 183 15.38 29.45 -2.68
C LEU A 183 15.90 30.27 -1.51
N ILE A 184 15.43 29.94 -0.29
CA ILE A 184 15.89 30.65 0.92
C ILE A 184 17.38 30.39 1.14
N ALA A 185 17.86 29.17 0.97
CA ALA A 185 19.28 28.84 1.08
C ALA A 185 20.13 29.60 0.05
N CYS A 186 19.68 29.64 -1.21
CA CYS A 186 20.37 30.43 -2.26
C CYS A 186 20.44 31.89 -1.93
N LEU A 187 19.34 32.51 -1.45
CA LEU A 187 19.30 33.89 -1.04
C LEU A 187 20.24 34.15 0.15
N GLY A 188 20.30 33.25 1.11
CA GLY A 188 21.22 33.30 2.24
C GLY A 188 22.68 33.29 1.80
N VAL A 189 23.05 32.38 0.90
CA VAL A 189 24.41 32.30 0.33
C VAL A 189 24.75 33.57 -0.48
N LEU A 190 23.81 34.06 -1.29
CA LEU A 190 24.00 35.29 -2.04
C LEU A 190 24.23 36.53 -1.13
N GLY A 191 23.41 36.67 -0.08
CA GLY A 191 23.53 37.73 0.90
C GLY A 191 24.87 37.69 1.63
N LEU A 192 25.30 36.51 2.08
CA LEU A 192 26.55 36.31 2.77
C LEU A 192 27.75 36.61 1.84
N THR A 193 27.70 36.14 0.59
CA THR A 193 28.74 36.39 -0.42
C THR A 193 28.86 37.85 -0.73
N ALA A 194 27.74 38.55 -0.93
CA ALA A 194 27.74 40.03 -1.16
C ALA A 194 28.35 40.79 0.02
N TYR A 195 27.96 40.41 1.25
CA TYR A 195 28.53 41.06 2.46
C TYR A 195 30.03 40.82 2.60
N MET A 196 30.50 39.60 2.40
CA MET A 196 31.96 39.31 2.48
C MET A 196 32.74 39.99 1.38
N THR A 197 32.20 40.06 0.16
CA THR A 197 32.83 40.81 -0.95
C THR A 197 32.94 42.29 -0.63
N ALA A 198 31.89 42.89 -0.08
CA ALA A 198 31.91 44.30 0.33
C ALA A 198 32.98 44.60 1.41
N ARG A 199 33.17 43.68 2.36
CA ARG A 199 34.25 43.85 3.39
C ARG A 199 35.66 43.72 2.83
N ARG A 200 35.86 42.92 1.76
CA ARG A 200 37.18 42.65 1.16
C ARG A 200 37.48 43.53 -0.07
N THR A 201 36.66 44.55 -0.33
CA THR A 201 36.80 45.41 -1.53
C THR A 201 38.19 46.00 -1.67
N LYS A 202 38.82 46.46 -0.58
CA LYS A 202 40.20 47.02 -0.61
C LYS A 202 41.23 45.96 -1.01
N GLU A 203 41.16 44.78 -0.50
CA GLU A 203 42.08 43.67 -0.81
C GLU A 203 41.95 43.23 -2.26
N VAL A 204 40.70 43.08 -2.74
CA VAL A 204 40.39 42.76 -4.15
C VAL A 204 40.91 43.84 -5.08
N ALA A 205 40.72 45.11 -4.72
CA ALA A 205 41.20 46.27 -5.51
C ALA A 205 42.73 46.25 -5.65
N ILE A 206 43.47 46.07 -4.54
CA ILE A 206 44.94 46.00 -4.54
C ILE A 206 45.42 44.85 -5.46
N ARG A 207 44.85 43.67 -5.32
CA ARG A 207 45.23 42.52 -6.18
C ARG A 207 44.91 42.73 -7.67
N LYS A 208 43.82 43.42 -7.95
CA LYS A 208 43.44 43.76 -9.32
C LYS A 208 44.41 44.77 -9.96
N VAL A 209 44.87 45.76 -9.19
CA VAL A 209 45.88 46.72 -9.63
C VAL A 209 47.24 46.02 -9.87
N LEU A 210 47.58 45.02 -9.09
CA LEU A 210 48.78 44.21 -9.25
C LEU A 210 48.66 43.15 -10.40
N GLY A 211 47.57 43.19 -11.18
CA GLY A 211 47.41 42.35 -12.38
C GLY A 211 46.83 40.97 -12.13
N ALA A 212 46.23 40.69 -10.98
CA ALA A 212 45.62 39.38 -10.72
C ALA A 212 44.43 39.12 -11.67
N PRO A 213 44.34 37.97 -12.32
CA PRO A 213 43.27 37.64 -13.26
C PRO A 213 41.94 37.45 -12.48
N THR A 214 40.86 37.96 -13.05
CA THR A 214 39.50 37.91 -12.44
C THR A 214 39.07 36.52 -11.96
N PRO A 215 39.33 35.41 -12.71
CA PRO A 215 38.99 34.07 -12.26
C PRO A 215 39.66 33.62 -10.94
N SER A 216 40.87 34.08 -10.70
CA SER A 216 41.61 33.82 -9.45
C SER A 216 40.96 34.50 -8.24
N LEU A 217 40.44 35.70 -8.39
CA LEU A 217 39.72 36.44 -7.35
C LEU A 217 38.36 35.79 -7.06
N VAL A 218 37.62 35.36 -8.08
CA VAL A 218 36.36 34.65 -7.95
C VAL A 218 36.57 33.31 -7.21
N ARG A 219 37.61 32.55 -7.61
CA ARG A 219 37.94 31.28 -6.97
C ARG A 219 38.28 31.45 -5.49
N LEU A 220 39.01 32.51 -5.13
CA LEU A 220 39.38 32.82 -3.76
C LEU A 220 38.14 33.11 -2.89
N LEU A 221 37.22 33.93 -3.40
CA LEU A 221 35.97 34.27 -2.70
C LEU A 221 35.01 33.12 -2.62
N SER A 222 34.93 32.28 -3.67
CA SER A 222 34.04 31.12 -3.70
C SER A 222 34.55 29.93 -2.86
N SER A 223 35.87 29.79 -2.70
CA SER A 223 36.43 28.63 -1.97
C SER A 223 36.01 28.59 -0.50
N GLU A 224 35.94 29.74 0.17
CA GLU A 224 35.46 29.78 1.56
C GLU A 224 34.01 29.39 1.69
N MET A 225 33.15 29.77 0.73
CA MET A 225 31.74 29.39 0.68
C MET A 225 31.56 27.92 0.38
N LEU A 226 32.34 27.36 -0.57
CA LEU A 226 32.29 25.94 -0.91
C LEU A 226 32.67 25.04 0.27
N VAL A 227 33.65 25.46 1.07
CA VAL A 227 34.02 24.72 2.29
C VAL A 227 32.90 24.73 3.31
N LEU A 228 32.21 25.87 3.52
CA LEU A 228 31.08 25.96 4.44
C LEU A 228 29.92 25.11 3.99
N VAL A 229 29.57 25.11 2.69
CA VAL A 229 28.53 24.28 2.11
C VAL A 229 28.88 22.78 2.22
N ALA A 230 30.13 22.42 1.95
CA ALA A 230 30.59 21.03 2.10
C ALA A 230 30.49 20.56 3.57
N LEU A 231 30.88 21.40 4.52
CA LEU A 231 30.78 21.09 5.95
C LEU A 231 29.31 20.92 6.39
N ALA A 232 28.42 21.81 5.90
CA ALA A 232 26.99 21.72 6.18
C ALA A 232 26.39 20.41 5.64
N ASN A 233 26.80 19.98 4.44
CA ASN A 233 26.37 18.71 3.87
C ASN A 233 26.84 17.51 4.70
N VAL A 234 28.08 17.50 5.17
CA VAL A 234 28.63 16.43 6.03
C VAL A 234 27.83 16.29 7.33
N ILE A 235 27.33 17.41 7.88
CA ILE A 235 26.49 17.41 9.08
C ILE A 235 25.05 16.98 8.76
N ALA A 236 24.50 17.42 7.62
CA ALA A 236 23.11 17.17 7.25
C ALA A 236 22.85 15.68 6.93
N TRP A 237 23.79 14.97 6.31
CA TRP A 237 23.62 13.58 5.93
C TRP A 237 23.36 12.62 7.12
N PRO A 238 24.13 12.66 8.21
CA PRO A 238 23.85 11.80 9.38
C PRO A 238 22.49 12.12 10.02
N VAL A 239 22.08 13.39 10.03
CA VAL A 239 20.81 13.83 10.63
C VAL A 239 19.60 13.31 9.84
N VAL A 240 19.73 13.12 8.53
CA VAL A 240 18.65 12.56 7.68
C VAL A 240 18.52 11.05 7.85
N TYR A 241 19.60 10.35 8.24
CA TYR A 241 19.61 8.90 8.41
C TYR A 241 19.35 8.43 9.87
N LEU A 242 19.22 9.34 10.81
CA LEU A 242 18.83 9.09 12.21
C LEU A 242 17.32 9.24 12.39
#